data_2d2bcb490bf093e227863715716289ff
#
_entry.id   2d2bcb490bf093e227863715716289ff
#
_cell.length_a   1.000
_cell.length_b   1.000
_cell.length_c   1.000
_cell.angle_alpha   90.00
_cell.angle_beta   90.00
_cell.angle_gamma   90.00
#
_symmetry.space_group_name_H-M   'P 1'
#
loop_
_entity.id
_entity.type
_entity.pdbx_description
1 polymer ?
#
loop_
_entity_poly.entity_id
_entity_poly.type
_entity_poly.pdbx_seq_one_letter_code
_entity_poly.pdbx_strand_id
1 'polypeptide(L)'
;YHGNRMDIGGHRFFSKDDRVVNLWTKFLPVQGAPSIDDKILGREKPLVEGGPDPEKTDDVMLVRDRLSRIIFLRKFFDYPISLKARTFINMGFFRTMRAGFGYIGSCIHKRKEDNLENFYINRFGKPLYEMFFMDYTEKLWGVHPRDISADWGAQRVKGLSIRKAIANALSKPFRKKTDKVETSLIEQYYYPKKGPGQLYEEMADEIVRLGGKIVRNSTVKKVVVSDGKIESLIADENGEDKEYKGDYYVSSMPVKDLIEAIGKENSGDDVYRIATELPYRDFITVGLLLDKLKVKNKTKIKTLNDIVPDCWIYVQDRDVKLGRIQIFNNWSPYMVDDCEHKVWIGLEYFCSEGDKMWTAPDDEFIKFAAAELVKIGVIESEENVLDSTIIHVKKAYPAYFGTYAEFDKVKDYLNGFSNLWCVGRNGQHRYNNMDHSMVTSMVACDEIINGITDKTELWSVNTEKEYHEIKADDEKSGDEEKQAE
;
A
#
# COMPACT_ATOMS: atom_id res chain seq x y z
N TYR A 1 -4.40 -18.58 9.41
CA TYR A 1 -4.67 -18.70 10.84
C TYR A 1 -6.03 -19.39 11.04
N HIS A 2 -6.05 -20.60 11.61
CA HIS A 2 -7.26 -21.42 11.85
C HIS A 2 -8.24 -21.46 10.64
N GLY A 3 -7.73 -21.75 9.45
CA GLY A 3 -8.51 -21.76 8.21
C GLY A 3 -8.70 -20.40 7.54
N ASN A 4 -8.39 -19.29 8.22
CA ASN A 4 -8.48 -17.95 7.69
C ASN A 4 -7.10 -17.42 7.24
N ARG A 5 -7.06 -16.65 6.17
CA ARG A 5 -5.85 -15.99 5.67
C ARG A 5 -5.95 -14.48 5.80
N MET A 6 -4.85 -13.83 6.14
CA MET A 6 -4.77 -12.39 6.32
C MET A 6 -3.70 -11.81 5.41
N ASP A 7 -4.05 -10.77 4.67
CA ASP A 7 -3.09 -9.92 3.99
C ASP A 7 -2.49 -8.93 5.01
N ILE A 8 -1.17 -8.86 5.07
CA ILE A 8 -0.44 -7.95 5.97
C ILE A 8 -0.39 -6.56 5.34
N GLY A 9 -1.53 -5.90 5.27
CA GLY A 9 -1.79 -4.69 4.53
C GLY A 9 -2.76 -4.95 3.37
N GLY A 10 -3.20 -3.94 2.66
CA GLY A 10 -4.09 -4.08 1.50
C GLY A 10 -3.30 -4.03 0.20
N HIS A 11 -3.09 -5.15 -0.48
CA HIS A 11 -2.26 -5.25 -1.67
C HIS A 11 -3.09 -5.63 -2.91
N ARG A 12 -3.52 -4.64 -3.68
CA ARG A 12 -4.18 -4.85 -4.98
C ARG A 12 -3.15 -5.15 -6.05
N PHE A 13 -3.43 -6.15 -6.89
CA PHE A 13 -2.63 -6.47 -8.06
C PHE A 13 -3.07 -5.60 -9.23
N PHE A 14 -2.33 -4.53 -9.40
CA PHE A 14 -2.47 -3.59 -10.50
C PHE A 14 -1.08 -3.08 -10.88
N SER A 15 -0.78 -3.11 -12.17
CA SER A 15 0.44 -2.50 -12.73
C SER A 15 0.14 -1.95 -14.13
N LYS A 16 0.90 -0.94 -14.53
CA LYS A 16 0.97 -0.45 -15.91
C LYS A 16 2.08 -1.16 -16.70
N ASP A 17 3.01 -1.80 -16.02
CA ASP A 17 4.09 -2.56 -16.64
C ASP A 17 3.59 -3.96 -17.01
N ASP A 18 3.50 -4.22 -18.32
CA ASP A 18 3.03 -5.50 -18.84
C ASP A 18 3.92 -6.67 -18.41
N ARG A 19 5.22 -6.45 -18.16
CA ARG A 19 6.13 -7.51 -17.67
C ARG A 19 5.68 -7.99 -16.30
N VAL A 20 5.25 -7.07 -15.44
CA VAL A 20 4.74 -7.38 -14.10
C VAL A 20 3.41 -8.13 -14.19
N VAL A 21 2.48 -7.64 -15.02
CA VAL A 21 1.17 -8.31 -15.22
C VAL A 21 1.37 -9.71 -15.80
N ASN A 22 2.23 -9.86 -16.79
CA ASN A 22 2.56 -11.16 -17.40
C ASN A 22 3.21 -12.10 -16.40
N LEU A 23 4.09 -11.60 -15.50
CA LEU A 23 4.68 -12.41 -14.44
C LEU A 23 3.60 -12.92 -13.48
N TRP A 24 2.68 -12.06 -13.03
CA TRP A 24 1.60 -12.47 -12.13
C TRP A 24 0.72 -13.54 -12.77
N THR A 25 0.27 -13.31 -14.00
CA THR A 25 -0.66 -14.21 -14.70
C THR A 25 0.01 -15.50 -15.21
N LYS A 26 1.34 -15.54 -15.29
CA LYS A 26 2.09 -16.77 -15.53
C LYS A 26 1.98 -17.75 -14.36
N PHE A 27 2.06 -17.25 -13.14
CA PHE A 27 1.94 -18.08 -11.92
C PHE A 27 0.49 -18.32 -11.54
N LEU A 28 -0.32 -17.28 -11.56
CA LEU A 28 -1.73 -17.33 -11.18
C LEU A 28 -2.60 -16.78 -12.33
N PRO A 29 -3.05 -17.61 -13.27
CA PRO A 29 -3.90 -17.18 -14.38
C PRO A 29 -5.22 -16.57 -13.89
N VAL A 30 -5.78 -15.64 -14.66
CA VAL A 30 -7.05 -14.98 -14.34
C VAL A 30 -8.22 -15.95 -14.50
N GLN A 31 -9.19 -15.89 -13.58
CA GLN A 31 -10.36 -16.76 -13.54
C GLN A 31 -11.17 -16.81 -14.85
N GLY A 32 -11.56 -18.01 -15.26
CA GLY A 32 -12.47 -18.27 -16.37
C GLY A 32 -13.89 -18.67 -15.95
N ALA A 33 -14.12 -18.80 -14.63
CA ALA A 33 -15.42 -19.07 -14.04
C ALA A 33 -15.67 -18.16 -12.82
N PRO A 34 -16.96 -17.91 -12.45
CA PRO A 34 -17.28 -17.07 -11.30
C PRO A 34 -16.78 -17.67 -9.98
N SER A 35 -16.31 -16.83 -9.04
CA SER A 35 -16.04 -17.22 -7.67
C SER A 35 -17.31 -17.55 -6.89
N ILE A 36 -17.18 -18.23 -5.75
CA ILE A 36 -18.32 -18.70 -4.93
C ILE A 36 -19.28 -17.54 -4.58
N ASP A 37 -18.76 -16.40 -4.15
CA ASP A 37 -19.58 -15.24 -3.81
C ASP A 37 -20.26 -14.60 -5.03
N ASP A 38 -19.62 -14.62 -6.21
CA ASP A 38 -20.23 -14.16 -7.46
C ASP A 38 -21.37 -15.08 -7.90
N LYS A 39 -21.21 -16.41 -7.72
CA LYS A 39 -22.28 -17.40 -8.00
C LYS A 39 -23.47 -17.20 -7.07
N ILE A 40 -23.25 -17.13 -5.76
CA ILE A 40 -24.32 -16.96 -4.75
C ILE A 40 -25.08 -15.65 -4.97
N LEU A 41 -24.38 -14.57 -5.28
CA LEU A 41 -24.95 -13.22 -5.41
C LEU A 41 -25.44 -12.89 -6.81
N GLY A 42 -25.20 -13.77 -7.80
CA GLY A 42 -25.54 -13.55 -9.20
C GLY A 42 -24.82 -12.35 -9.80
N ARG A 43 -23.54 -12.16 -9.45
CA ARG A 43 -22.71 -11.07 -9.99
C ARG A 43 -22.00 -11.51 -11.26
N GLU A 44 -22.03 -10.66 -12.27
CA GLU A 44 -21.27 -10.86 -13.51
C GLU A 44 -19.90 -10.19 -13.39
N LYS A 45 -18.87 -10.89 -13.86
CA LYS A 45 -17.48 -10.42 -13.91
C LYS A 45 -16.90 -10.65 -15.31
N PRO A 46 -15.92 -9.86 -15.73
CA PRO A 46 -15.16 -10.17 -16.93
C PRO A 46 -14.33 -11.44 -16.66
N LEU A 47 -14.68 -12.53 -17.36
CA LEU A 47 -14.02 -13.83 -17.27
C LEU A 47 -13.11 -14.02 -18.46
N VAL A 48 -11.99 -14.71 -18.28
CA VAL A 48 -11.04 -15.04 -19.36
C VAL A 48 -11.45 -16.38 -19.94
N GLU A 49 -11.65 -16.42 -21.26
CA GLU A 49 -11.97 -17.66 -21.98
C GLU A 49 -10.84 -18.70 -21.78
N GLY A 50 -11.19 -19.90 -21.37
CA GLY A 50 -10.23 -20.95 -21.04
C GLY A 50 -9.45 -20.76 -19.72
N GLY A 51 -9.74 -19.70 -18.97
CA GLY A 51 -9.16 -19.48 -17.65
C GLY A 51 -9.61 -20.52 -16.62
N PRO A 52 -8.87 -20.67 -15.49
CA PRO A 52 -9.18 -21.64 -14.45
C PRO A 52 -10.49 -21.34 -13.72
N ASP A 53 -11.13 -22.40 -13.22
CA ASP A 53 -12.30 -22.31 -12.33
C ASP A 53 -11.83 -22.22 -10.88
N PRO A 54 -12.13 -21.13 -10.14
CA PRO A 54 -11.72 -20.97 -8.74
C PRO A 54 -12.22 -22.08 -7.80
N GLU A 55 -13.29 -22.81 -8.17
CA GLU A 55 -13.78 -23.93 -7.38
C GLU A 55 -13.00 -25.23 -7.61
N LYS A 56 -12.14 -25.28 -8.65
CA LYS A 56 -11.39 -26.47 -9.03
C LYS A 56 -9.90 -26.37 -8.78
N THR A 57 -9.39 -25.14 -8.69
CA THR A 57 -7.97 -24.89 -8.41
C THR A 57 -7.79 -23.72 -7.47
N ASP A 58 -6.66 -23.74 -6.75
CA ASP A 58 -6.22 -22.59 -5.96
C ASP A 58 -5.37 -21.61 -6.78
N ASP A 59 -4.74 -22.07 -7.86
CA ASP A 59 -3.80 -21.28 -8.67
C ASP A 59 -4.57 -20.38 -9.65
N VAL A 60 -5.15 -19.32 -9.09
CA VAL A 60 -6.01 -18.41 -9.85
C VAL A 60 -6.03 -17.00 -9.26
N MET A 61 -6.01 -15.99 -10.15
CA MET A 61 -6.33 -14.61 -9.83
C MET A 61 -7.83 -14.37 -9.99
N LEU A 62 -8.46 -13.83 -8.97
CA LEU A 62 -9.84 -13.37 -9.00
C LEU A 62 -9.92 -11.94 -9.55
N VAL A 63 -11.00 -11.61 -10.24
CA VAL A 63 -11.37 -10.24 -10.60
C VAL A 63 -12.24 -9.67 -9.50
N ARG A 64 -11.77 -8.63 -8.81
CA ARG A 64 -12.46 -8.03 -7.67
C ARG A 64 -12.82 -6.57 -7.92
N ASP A 65 -13.99 -6.16 -7.42
CA ASP A 65 -14.42 -4.77 -7.49
C ASP A 65 -13.76 -3.97 -6.36
N ARG A 66 -13.32 -2.77 -6.71
CA ARG A 66 -12.73 -1.87 -5.74
C ARG A 66 -13.79 -1.00 -5.11
N LEU A 67 -13.94 -1.11 -3.79
CA LEU A 67 -14.56 -0.06 -3.00
C LEU A 67 -13.70 0.22 -1.77
N SER A 68 -13.46 1.51 -1.54
CA SER A 68 -12.82 1.99 -0.32
C SER A 68 -13.54 3.26 0.11
N ARG A 69 -13.79 3.41 1.40
CA ARG A 69 -14.42 4.61 1.97
C ARG A 69 -13.66 5.09 3.21
N ILE A 70 -14.05 6.23 3.70
CA ILE A 70 -13.51 6.86 4.90
C ILE A 70 -14.60 6.85 5.97
N ILE A 71 -14.28 6.42 7.18
CA ILE A 71 -15.06 6.70 8.39
C ILE A 71 -14.53 8.00 9.01
N PHE A 72 -15.40 8.99 9.09
CA PHE A 72 -15.16 10.26 9.77
C PHE A 72 -16.47 10.74 10.41
N LEU A 73 -16.41 11.16 11.66
CA LEU A 73 -17.61 11.51 12.46
C LEU A 73 -18.64 10.37 12.50
N ARG A 74 -18.17 9.12 12.56
CA ARG A 74 -19.01 7.89 12.53
C ARG A 74 -19.88 7.78 11.26
N LYS A 75 -19.47 8.40 10.16
CA LYS A 75 -20.16 8.37 8.87
C LYS A 75 -19.21 7.98 7.75
N PHE A 76 -19.76 7.33 6.73
CA PHE A 76 -18.99 6.97 5.55
C PHE A 76 -18.90 8.10 4.54
N PHE A 77 -17.69 8.37 4.07
CA PHE A 77 -17.38 9.27 2.96
C PHE A 77 -16.69 8.47 1.84
N ASP A 78 -16.93 8.85 0.59
CA ASP A 78 -16.25 8.24 -0.55
C ASP A 78 -14.73 8.49 -0.48
N TYR A 79 -13.94 7.53 -0.98
CA TYR A 79 -12.52 7.70 -1.19
C TYR A 79 -12.18 7.51 -2.68
N PRO A 80 -11.54 8.49 -3.31
CA PRO A 80 -11.29 9.86 -2.82
C PRO A 80 -12.58 10.62 -2.54
N ILE A 81 -12.46 11.66 -1.70
CA ILE A 81 -13.61 12.46 -1.30
C ILE A 81 -14.25 13.08 -2.55
N SER A 82 -15.54 12.80 -2.73
CA SER A 82 -16.32 13.28 -3.87
C SER A 82 -17.23 14.45 -3.46
N LEU A 83 -17.49 15.36 -4.40
CA LEU A 83 -18.42 16.49 -4.20
C LEU A 83 -19.88 16.09 -4.44
N LYS A 84 -20.31 14.97 -3.86
CA LYS A 84 -21.70 14.51 -3.92
C LYS A 84 -22.53 15.13 -2.80
N ALA A 85 -23.84 15.25 -3.00
CA ALA A 85 -24.78 15.77 -1.99
C ALA A 85 -24.62 15.06 -0.63
N ARG A 86 -24.38 13.74 -0.64
CA ARG A 86 -24.15 12.94 0.57
C ARG A 86 -22.94 13.41 1.39
N THR A 87 -21.86 13.83 0.74
CA THR A 87 -20.67 14.38 1.40
C THR A 87 -21.01 15.63 2.19
N PHE A 88 -21.76 16.56 1.59
CA PHE A 88 -22.18 17.79 2.25
C PHE A 88 -23.17 17.55 3.40
N ILE A 89 -24.12 16.62 3.21
CA ILE A 89 -25.06 16.20 4.27
C ILE A 89 -24.29 15.60 5.45
N ASN A 90 -23.32 14.73 5.19
CA ASN A 90 -22.51 14.08 6.22
C ASN A 90 -21.60 15.07 6.97
N MET A 91 -21.02 16.06 6.28
CA MET A 91 -20.23 17.14 6.88
C MET A 91 -21.10 18.12 7.72
N GLY A 92 -22.35 18.34 7.30
CA GLY A 92 -23.23 19.33 7.86
C GLY A 92 -22.95 20.74 7.34
N PHE A 93 -23.93 21.63 7.50
CA PHE A 93 -23.93 22.98 6.90
C PHE A 93 -22.71 23.83 7.29
N PHE A 94 -22.44 23.99 8.59
CA PHE A 94 -21.36 24.88 9.06
C PHE A 94 -19.96 24.41 8.61
N ARG A 95 -19.69 23.10 8.64
CA ARG A 95 -18.41 22.57 8.16
C ARG A 95 -18.26 22.74 6.64
N THR A 96 -19.34 22.54 5.90
CA THR A 96 -19.36 22.74 4.44
C THR A 96 -19.06 24.19 4.07
N MET A 97 -19.72 25.16 4.74
CA MET A 97 -19.45 26.59 4.52
C MET A 97 -18.01 26.96 4.87
N ARG A 98 -17.50 26.50 6.02
CA ARG A 98 -16.10 26.73 6.43
C ARG A 98 -15.12 26.14 5.42
N ALA A 99 -15.40 24.96 4.89
CA ALA A 99 -14.60 24.32 3.86
C ALA A 99 -14.57 25.13 2.55
N GLY A 100 -15.75 25.61 2.11
CA GLY A 100 -15.87 26.45 0.91
C GLY A 100 -15.09 27.76 1.02
N PHE A 101 -15.27 28.52 2.09
CA PHE A 101 -14.53 29.77 2.33
C PHE A 101 -13.02 29.53 2.47
N GLY A 102 -12.62 28.45 3.18
CA GLY A 102 -11.22 28.09 3.33
C GLY A 102 -10.56 27.71 2.00
N TYR A 103 -11.29 27.03 1.12
CA TYR A 103 -10.83 26.71 -0.23
C TYR A 103 -10.64 27.96 -1.08
N ILE A 104 -11.62 28.90 -1.09
CA ILE A 104 -11.50 30.17 -1.79
C ILE A 104 -10.30 30.95 -1.28
N GLY A 105 -10.10 31.04 0.05
CA GLY A 105 -8.94 31.67 0.66
C GLY A 105 -7.61 31.09 0.17
N SER A 106 -7.53 29.77 0.04
CA SER A 106 -6.31 29.10 -0.47
C SER A 106 -6.08 29.26 -1.97
N CYS A 107 -7.13 29.55 -2.74
CA CYS A 107 -6.98 29.91 -4.16
C CYS A 107 -6.36 31.31 -4.34
N ILE A 108 -6.67 32.24 -3.43
CA ILE A 108 -6.20 33.64 -3.48
C ILE A 108 -4.80 33.77 -2.86
N HIS A 109 -4.59 33.14 -1.70
CA HIS A 109 -3.35 33.22 -0.93
C HIS A 109 -2.63 31.87 -0.94
N LYS A 110 -1.73 31.68 -1.92
CA LYS A 110 -0.88 30.49 -2.00
C LYS A 110 0.27 30.56 -1.01
N ARG A 111 0.54 29.44 -0.33
CA ARG A 111 1.69 29.27 0.55
C ARG A 111 2.87 28.69 -0.24
N LYS A 112 4.10 28.90 0.26
CA LYS A 112 5.26 28.19 -0.25
C LYS A 112 5.10 26.69 0.09
N GLU A 113 5.25 25.83 -0.91
CA GLU A 113 5.11 24.36 -0.75
C GLU A 113 6.43 23.72 -0.29
N ASP A 114 6.90 24.09 0.89
CA ASP A 114 8.12 23.57 1.52
C ASP A 114 7.82 22.34 2.42
N ASN A 115 6.57 22.09 2.75
CA ASN A 115 6.13 20.95 3.54
C ASN A 115 4.74 20.43 3.11
N LEU A 116 4.39 19.26 3.61
CA LEU A 116 3.17 18.55 3.27
C LEU A 116 1.90 19.29 3.72
N GLU A 117 1.93 20.02 4.85
CA GLU A 117 0.82 20.85 5.31
C GLU A 117 0.46 21.92 4.27
N ASN A 118 1.46 22.72 3.84
CA ASN A 118 1.27 23.78 2.86
C ASN A 118 0.85 23.22 1.50
N PHE A 119 1.41 22.07 1.10
CA PHE A 119 1.00 21.34 -0.10
C PHE A 119 -0.51 21.01 -0.09
N TYR A 120 -1.03 20.46 1.00
CA TYR A 120 -2.46 20.14 1.11
C TYR A 120 -3.32 21.39 1.23
N ILE A 121 -2.93 22.38 2.03
CA ILE A 121 -3.70 23.61 2.19
C ILE A 121 -3.86 24.34 0.86
N ASN A 122 -2.82 24.40 0.05
CA ASN A 122 -2.88 25.02 -1.28
C ASN A 122 -3.87 24.35 -2.23
N ARG A 123 -4.10 23.03 -2.07
CA ARG A 123 -4.98 22.23 -2.94
C ARG A 123 -6.40 22.13 -2.44
N PHE A 124 -6.57 22.05 -1.15
CA PHE A 124 -7.87 21.71 -0.54
C PHE A 124 -8.42 22.80 0.38
N GLY A 125 -7.59 23.77 0.78
CA GLY A 125 -7.90 24.73 1.82
C GLY A 125 -7.70 24.17 3.23
N LYS A 126 -7.40 25.07 4.19
CA LYS A 126 -7.09 24.67 5.57
C LYS A 126 -8.17 23.81 6.23
N PRO A 127 -9.50 24.11 6.12
CA PRO A 127 -10.51 23.30 6.80
C PRO A 127 -10.64 21.87 6.27
N LEU A 128 -10.51 21.63 4.96
CA LEU A 128 -10.54 20.27 4.41
C LEU A 128 -9.25 19.51 4.74
N TYR A 129 -8.11 20.20 4.74
CA TYR A 129 -6.86 19.63 5.21
C TYR A 129 -6.97 19.14 6.65
N GLU A 130 -7.47 19.99 7.58
CA GLU A 130 -7.67 19.63 8.99
C GLU A 130 -8.64 18.47 9.17
N MET A 131 -9.71 18.37 8.34
CA MET A 131 -10.72 17.32 8.45
C MET A 131 -10.27 15.97 7.91
N PHE A 132 -9.52 15.95 6.79
CA PHE A 132 -9.33 14.71 6.03
C PHE A 132 -7.87 14.30 5.80
N PHE A 133 -6.91 15.16 6.15
CA PHE A 133 -5.51 14.85 5.89
C PHE A 133 -4.64 14.93 7.13
N MET A 134 -4.80 15.97 7.95
CA MET A 134 -3.90 16.23 9.07
C MET A 134 -3.83 15.08 10.04
N ASP A 135 -4.98 14.70 10.64
CA ASP A 135 -5.00 13.68 11.69
C ASP A 135 -4.63 12.29 11.18
N TYR A 136 -5.06 11.95 9.97
CA TYR A 136 -4.69 10.67 9.36
C TYR A 136 -3.20 10.61 9.04
N THR A 137 -2.62 11.71 8.58
CA THR A 137 -1.19 11.80 8.32
C THR A 137 -0.37 11.70 9.61
N GLU A 138 -0.84 12.34 10.68
CA GLU A 138 -0.24 12.19 12.02
C GLU A 138 -0.34 10.76 12.55
N LYS A 139 -1.50 10.09 12.41
CA LYS A 139 -1.61 8.66 12.74
C LYS A 139 -0.61 7.82 11.98
N LEU A 140 -0.52 8.03 10.67
CA LEU A 140 0.34 7.25 9.78
C LEU A 140 1.82 7.46 10.10
N TRP A 141 2.27 8.73 10.17
CA TRP A 141 3.70 9.05 10.26
C TRP A 141 4.22 9.32 11.67
N GLY A 142 3.33 9.54 12.64
CA GLY A 142 3.72 9.88 14.00
C GLY A 142 4.28 11.29 14.16
N VAL A 143 4.31 12.08 13.07
CA VAL A 143 4.80 13.47 13.05
C VAL A 143 3.78 14.35 12.33
N HIS A 144 3.79 15.66 12.67
CA HIS A 144 2.86 16.59 12.06
C HIS A 144 3.20 16.82 10.56
N PRO A 145 2.21 16.98 9.65
CA PRO A 145 2.46 17.21 8.22
C PRO A 145 3.38 18.39 7.89
N ARG A 146 3.55 19.36 8.77
CA ARG A 146 4.52 20.46 8.61
C ARG A 146 5.99 20.02 8.65
N ASP A 147 6.25 18.86 9.27
CA ASP A 147 7.58 18.31 9.45
C ASP A 147 7.92 17.26 8.38
N ILE A 148 7.01 17.03 7.42
CA ILE A 148 7.15 16.10 6.30
C ILE A 148 7.39 16.91 5.02
N SER A 149 8.31 16.44 4.16
CA SER A 149 8.57 17.05 2.85
C SER A 149 7.32 17.10 1.97
N ALA A 150 7.18 18.18 1.19
CA ALA A 150 6.11 18.30 0.19
C ALA A 150 6.20 17.23 -0.91
N ASP A 151 7.39 16.70 -1.19
CA ASP A 151 7.62 15.69 -2.22
C ASP A 151 6.82 14.40 -1.97
N TRP A 152 6.65 14.03 -0.71
CA TRP A 152 5.80 12.90 -0.36
C TRP A 152 4.34 13.10 -0.79
N GLY A 153 3.81 14.31 -0.60
CA GLY A 153 2.45 14.68 -1.05
C GLY A 153 2.32 14.64 -2.57
N ALA A 154 3.34 15.10 -3.27
CA ALA A 154 3.38 15.11 -4.72
C ALA A 154 3.31 13.70 -5.30
N GLN A 155 3.91 12.70 -4.66
CA GLN A 155 3.84 11.29 -5.06
C GLN A 155 2.48 10.64 -4.79
N ARG A 156 1.74 11.08 -3.74
CA ARG A 156 0.51 10.42 -3.25
C ARG A 156 -0.78 11.05 -3.71
N VAL A 157 -0.81 12.36 -3.93
CA VAL A 157 -2.03 13.14 -4.19
C VAL A 157 -2.07 13.63 -5.64
N LYS A 158 -1.41 12.89 -6.53
CA LYS A 158 -1.41 13.16 -7.96
C LYS A 158 -2.84 13.11 -8.51
N GLY A 159 -3.21 14.11 -9.32
CA GLY A 159 -4.52 14.15 -9.99
C GLY A 159 -5.72 14.58 -9.14
N LEU A 160 -5.61 14.68 -7.81
CA LEU A 160 -6.70 15.20 -6.96
C LEU A 160 -6.72 16.74 -7.02
N SER A 161 -7.57 17.28 -7.90
CA SER A 161 -7.83 18.71 -8.01
C SER A 161 -9.31 19.00 -7.74
N ILE A 162 -9.59 19.78 -6.69
CA ILE A 162 -10.95 20.27 -6.43
C ILE A 162 -11.46 21.11 -7.60
N ARG A 163 -10.58 21.84 -8.31
CA ARG A 163 -10.96 22.58 -9.51
C ARG A 163 -11.50 21.68 -10.60
N LYS A 164 -10.79 20.57 -10.91
CA LYS A 164 -11.28 19.55 -11.87
C LYS A 164 -12.58 18.92 -11.38
N ALA A 165 -12.70 18.59 -10.09
CA ALA A 165 -13.91 18.01 -9.51
C ALA A 165 -15.11 18.98 -9.57
N ILE A 166 -14.92 20.28 -9.29
CA ILE A 166 -15.95 21.33 -9.42
C ILE A 166 -16.32 21.54 -10.89
N ALA A 167 -15.33 21.66 -11.79
CA ALA A 167 -15.56 21.81 -13.21
C ALA A 167 -16.37 20.63 -13.77
N ASN A 168 -16.01 19.40 -13.40
CA ASN A 168 -16.74 18.19 -13.77
C ASN A 168 -18.16 18.16 -13.18
N ALA A 169 -18.36 18.61 -11.94
CA ALA A 169 -19.69 18.66 -11.35
C ALA A 169 -20.59 19.72 -12.02
N LEU A 170 -20.04 20.86 -12.39
CA LEU A 170 -20.76 21.93 -13.08
C LEU A 170 -21.01 21.63 -14.56
N SER A 171 -20.12 20.88 -15.22
CA SER A 171 -20.28 20.52 -16.63
C SER A 171 -21.20 19.30 -16.85
N LYS A 172 -21.48 18.49 -15.82
CA LYS A 172 -22.37 17.31 -15.90
C LYS A 172 -23.74 17.56 -16.55
N PRO A 173 -24.46 18.69 -16.31
CA PRO A 173 -25.75 18.94 -16.96
C PRO A 173 -25.64 19.15 -18.47
N PHE A 174 -24.46 19.48 -18.99
CA PHE A 174 -24.23 19.87 -20.38
C PHE A 174 -23.50 18.80 -21.22
N ARG A 175 -23.03 17.71 -20.58
CA ARG A 175 -22.33 16.62 -21.28
C ARG A 175 -23.29 15.57 -21.83
N LYS A 176 -23.13 15.23 -23.12
CA LYS A 176 -23.81 14.08 -23.70
C LYS A 176 -23.32 12.77 -23.07
N LYS A 177 -24.20 11.75 -23.01
CA LYS A 177 -23.94 10.43 -22.39
C LYS A 177 -22.73 9.65 -22.94
N THR A 178 -22.09 10.15 -23.98
CA THR A 178 -20.94 9.53 -24.68
C THR A 178 -19.58 10.00 -24.18
N ASP A 179 -19.51 11.06 -23.37
CA ASP A 179 -18.22 11.51 -22.82
C ASP A 179 -17.80 10.56 -21.70
N LYS A 180 -16.75 9.78 -21.95
CA LYS A 180 -16.08 8.97 -20.91
C LYS A 180 -15.72 9.88 -19.74
N VAL A 181 -16.32 9.64 -18.58
CA VAL A 181 -15.91 10.27 -17.34
C VAL A 181 -14.53 9.72 -17.03
N GLU A 182 -13.52 10.58 -16.91
CA GLU A 182 -12.26 10.23 -16.26
C GLU A 182 -12.57 9.73 -14.85
N THR A 183 -12.77 8.44 -14.71
CA THR A 183 -12.75 7.74 -13.43
C THR A 183 -11.29 7.53 -13.12
N SER A 184 -10.70 8.43 -12.35
CA SER A 184 -9.31 8.37 -11.88
C SER A 184 -9.02 7.18 -10.94
N LEU A 185 -9.88 6.15 -10.96
CA LEU A 185 -9.79 5.01 -10.07
C LEU A 185 -10.18 3.76 -10.84
N ILE A 186 -9.28 2.80 -10.85
CA ILE A 186 -9.55 1.46 -11.34
C ILE A 186 -10.72 0.89 -10.55
N GLU A 187 -11.76 0.50 -11.26
CA GLU A 187 -12.96 -0.07 -10.67
C GLU A 187 -12.77 -1.55 -10.30
N GLN A 188 -11.86 -2.24 -11.01
CA GLN A 188 -11.54 -3.64 -10.80
C GLN A 188 -10.04 -3.86 -10.71
N TYR A 189 -9.62 -4.92 -10.01
CA TYR A 189 -8.24 -5.33 -9.82
C TYR A 189 -8.15 -6.85 -9.72
N TYR A 190 -6.95 -7.38 -9.92
CA TYR A 190 -6.66 -8.81 -9.70
C TYR A 190 -6.29 -9.05 -8.24
N TYR A 191 -6.66 -10.24 -7.75
CA TYR A 191 -6.31 -10.65 -6.40
C TYR A 191 -6.16 -12.17 -6.33
N PRO A 192 -5.02 -12.72 -5.83
CA PRO A 192 -4.86 -14.15 -5.68
C PRO A 192 -5.96 -14.75 -4.80
N LYS A 193 -6.47 -15.91 -5.17
CA LYS A 193 -7.56 -16.60 -4.45
C LYS A 193 -7.30 -16.69 -2.95
N LYS A 194 -6.07 -17.00 -2.54
CA LYS A 194 -5.67 -17.14 -1.13
C LYS A 194 -4.90 -15.94 -0.58
N GLY A 195 -4.97 -14.79 -1.23
CA GLY A 195 -4.25 -13.58 -0.84
C GLY A 195 -2.86 -13.45 -1.48
N PRO A 196 -2.20 -12.27 -1.33
CA PRO A 196 -0.97 -11.95 -2.04
C PRO A 196 0.19 -12.91 -1.80
N GLY A 197 0.28 -13.48 -0.59
CA GLY A 197 1.33 -14.45 -0.23
C GLY A 197 1.37 -15.65 -1.16
N GLN A 198 0.22 -16.08 -1.68
CA GLN A 198 0.12 -17.21 -2.60
C GLN A 198 1.01 -17.04 -3.83
N LEU A 199 1.03 -15.86 -4.46
CA LEU A 199 1.90 -15.61 -5.62
C LEU A 199 3.38 -15.84 -5.29
N TYR A 200 3.82 -15.39 -4.12
CA TYR A 200 5.21 -15.53 -3.70
C TYR A 200 5.55 -16.95 -3.26
N GLU A 201 4.57 -17.71 -2.74
CA GLU A 201 4.70 -19.14 -2.48
C GLU A 201 4.95 -19.89 -3.80
N GLU A 202 4.14 -19.65 -4.85
CA GLU A 202 4.32 -20.23 -6.18
C GLU A 202 5.66 -19.85 -6.82
N MET A 203 6.06 -18.57 -6.69
CA MET A 203 7.38 -18.14 -7.18
C MET A 203 8.51 -18.83 -6.43
N ALA A 204 8.39 -19.06 -5.12
CA ALA A 204 9.39 -19.75 -4.33
C ALA A 204 9.53 -21.23 -4.75
N ASP A 205 8.42 -21.90 -5.00
CA ASP A 205 8.41 -23.28 -5.48
C ASP A 205 9.05 -23.39 -6.86
N GLU A 206 8.81 -22.43 -7.75
CA GLU A 206 9.46 -22.37 -9.07
C GLU A 206 10.97 -22.13 -8.96
N ILE A 207 11.43 -21.27 -8.04
CA ILE A 207 12.87 -21.07 -7.77
C ILE A 207 13.53 -22.39 -7.38
N VAL A 208 12.90 -23.15 -6.46
CA VAL A 208 13.41 -24.45 -6.03
C VAL A 208 13.40 -25.47 -7.18
N ARG A 209 12.32 -25.49 -7.97
CA ARG A 209 12.19 -26.36 -9.16
C ARG A 209 13.30 -26.10 -10.20
N LEU A 210 13.72 -24.84 -10.35
CA LEU A 210 14.82 -24.42 -11.22
C LEU A 210 16.21 -24.68 -10.63
N GLY A 211 16.31 -25.27 -9.43
CA GLY A 211 17.57 -25.60 -8.76
C GLY A 211 18.11 -24.48 -7.85
N GLY A 212 17.35 -23.40 -7.66
CA GLY A 212 17.66 -22.35 -6.69
C GLY A 212 17.49 -22.84 -5.24
N LYS A 213 18.11 -22.14 -4.30
CA LYS A 213 17.99 -22.42 -2.87
C LYS A 213 17.33 -21.25 -2.14
N ILE A 214 16.39 -21.58 -1.26
CA ILE A 214 15.76 -20.64 -0.34
C ILE A 214 16.14 -21.05 1.08
N VAL A 215 16.87 -20.17 1.77
CA VAL A 215 17.29 -20.41 3.16
C VAL A 215 16.39 -19.57 4.07
N ARG A 216 15.60 -20.24 4.87
CA ARG A 216 14.70 -19.60 5.86
C ARG A 216 15.37 -19.51 7.22
N ASN A 217 14.84 -18.66 8.10
CA ASN A 217 15.39 -18.41 9.44
C ASN A 217 16.86 -18.01 9.39
N SER A 218 17.23 -17.23 8.39
CA SER A 218 18.58 -16.78 8.13
C SER A 218 18.61 -15.25 8.05
N THR A 219 19.32 -14.63 8.99
CA THR A 219 19.44 -13.18 9.09
C THR A 219 20.85 -12.73 8.77
N VAL A 220 21.03 -11.91 7.74
CA VAL A 220 22.34 -11.34 7.39
C VAL A 220 22.78 -10.41 8.52
N LYS A 221 23.94 -10.74 9.14
CA LYS A 221 24.55 -9.96 10.24
C LYS A 221 25.74 -9.12 9.79
N LYS A 222 26.47 -9.60 8.77
CA LYS A 222 27.68 -8.92 8.28
C LYS A 222 27.81 -9.06 6.78
N VAL A 223 28.23 -7.99 6.15
CA VAL A 223 28.61 -7.94 4.73
C VAL A 223 30.13 -7.69 4.69
N VAL A 224 30.89 -8.64 4.13
CA VAL A 224 32.33 -8.52 3.96
C VAL A 224 32.59 -7.82 2.63
N VAL A 225 33.31 -6.71 2.68
CA VAL A 225 33.59 -5.87 1.51
C VAL A 225 35.11 -5.69 1.32
N SER A 226 35.54 -5.64 0.07
CA SER A 226 36.92 -5.31 -0.32
C SER A 226 36.91 -4.68 -1.73
N ASP A 227 37.75 -3.67 -1.91
CA ASP A 227 38.00 -3.05 -3.24
C ASP A 227 36.74 -2.71 -4.05
N GLY A 228 35.72 -2.16 -3.40
CA GLY A 228 34.46 -1.79 -4.05
C GLY A 228 33.60 -2.99 -4.47
N LYS A 229 33.76 -4.13 -3.81
CA LYS A 229 32.97 -5.36 -4.02
C LYS A 229 32.50 -5.96 -2.71
N ILE A 230 31.39 -6.68 -2.76
CA ILE A 230 31.02 -7.61 -1.71
C ILE A 230 31.70 -8.93 -1.99
N GLU A 231 32.43 -9.44 -0.98
CA GLU A 231 33.13 -10.72 -1.01
C GLU A 231 32.26 -11.86 -0.50
N SER A 232 31.52 -11.60 0.60
CA SER A 232 30.61 -12.58 1.20
C SER A 232 29.59 -11.93 2.12
N LEU A 233 28.57 -12.72 2.47
CA LEU A 233 27.59 -12.42 3.51
C LEU A 233 27.76 -13.42 4.65
N ILE A 234 27.70 -12.95 5.89
CA ILE A 234 27.60 -13.80 7.06
C ILE A 234 26.18 -13.69 7.60
N ALA A 235 25.48 -14.80 7.62
CA ALA A 235 24.10 -14.87 8.11
C ALA A 235 23.99 -15.80 9.32
N ASP A 236 23.17 -15.41 10.27
CA ASP A 236 22.75 -16.25 11.38
C ASP A 236 21.67 -17.22 10.90
N GLU A 237 21.94 -18.49 10.91
CA GLU A 237 20.99 -19.55 10.67
C GLU A 237 20.74 -20.34 11.95
N ASN A 238 19.61 -20.07 12.61
CA ASN A 238 19.23 -20.75 13.85
C ASN A 238 20.29 -20.66 14.98
N GLY A 239 21.03 -19.54 15.05
CA GLY A 239 22.08 -19.29 16.04
C GLY A 239 23.49 -19.67 15.59
N GLU A 240 23.67 -20.15 14.37
CA GLU A 240 24.99 -20.45 13.77
C GLU A 240 25.31 -19.49 12.63
N ASP A 241 26.51 -18.94 12.65
CA ASP A 241 26.98 -18.05 11.56
C ASP A 241 27.41 -18.88 10.37
N LYS A 242 26.81 -18.59 9.20
CA LYS A 242 27.17 -19.19 7.92
C LYS A 242 27.59 -18.16 6.91
N GLU A 243 28.66 -18.47 6.16
CA GLU A 243 29.18 -17.63 5.11
C GLU A 243 28.58 -18.01 3.74
N TYR A 244 28.12 -17.00 2.99
CA TYR A 244 27.60 -17.12 1.63
C TYR A 244 28.42 -16.26 0.68
N LYS A 245 28.89 -16.87 -0.43
CA LYS A 245 29.64 -16.21 -1.50
C LYS A 245 28.83 -16.23 -2.80
N GLY A 246 29.00 -15.18 -3.59
CA GLY A 246 28.35 -15.05 -4.90
C GLY A 246 29.08 -14.03 -5.76
N ASP A 247 28.82 -14.09 -7.04
CA ASP A 247 29.38 -13.13 -8.01
C ASP A 247 28.59 -11.80 -7.99
N TYR A 248 27.30 -11.88 -7.72
CA TYR A 248 26.35 -10.75 -7.66
C TYR A 248 25.49 -10.82 -6.41
N TYR A 249 25.19 -9.67 -5.87
CA TYR A 249 24.37 -9.53 -4.66
C TYR A 249 23.20 -8.59 -4.95
N VAL A 250 21.99 -9.07 -4.73
CA VAL A 250 20.77 -8.29 -4.86
C VAL A 250 20.15 -8.14 -3.46
N SER A 251 20.09 -6.93 -2.93
CA SER A 251 19.61 -6.65 -1.60
C SER A 251 18.25 -5.97 -1.61
N SER A 252 17.26 -6.59 -0.98
CA SER A 252 15.99 -5.96 -0.62
C SER A 252 15.92 -5.58 0.87
N MET A 253 17.03 -5.77 1.60
CA MET A 253 17.14 -5.39 3.02
C MET A 253 16.88 -3.88 3.19
N PRO A 254 16.33 -3.45 4.33
CA PRO A 254 16.35 -2.04 4.68
C PRO A 254 17.76 -1.47 4.57
N VAL A 255 17.89 -0.33 3.90
CA VAL A 255 19.20 0.34 3.70
C VAL A 255 19.95 0.52 5.02
N LYS A 256 19.23 0.85 6.10
CA LYS A 256 19.77 0.91 7.45
C LYS A 256 20.48 -0.37 7.84
N ASP A 257 19.82 -1.51 7.72
CA ASP A 257 20.33 -2.81 8.13
C ASP A 257 21.51 -3.25 7.24
N LEU A 258 21.45 -2.92 5.95
CA LEU A 258 22.55 -3.21 5.02
C LEU A 258 23.81 -2.43 5.39
N ILE A 259 23.71 -1.15 5.70
CA ILE A 259 24.86 -0.32 6.10
C ILE A 259 25.37 -0.71 7.48
N GLU A 260 24.49 -1.08 8.42
CA GLU A 260 24.89 -1.65 9.71
C GLU A 260 25.69 -2.95 9.52
N ALA A 261 25.26 -3.83 8.59
CA ALA A 261 25.97 -5.07 8.30
C ALA A 261 27.30 -4.87 7.56
N ILE A 262 27.43 -3.82 6.74
CA ILE A 262 28.72 -3.41 6.12
C ILE A 262 29.70 -2.87 7.17
N GLY A 263 29.18 -2.18 8.17
CA GLY A 263 29.95 -1.60 9.27
C GLY A 263 30.46 -0.19 8.99
N LYS A 264 30.64 0.55 10.08
CA LYS A 264 31.10 1.93 10.08
C LYS A 264 32.51 2.10 9.49
N GLU A 265 33.37 1.13 9.76
CA GLU A 265 34.75 1.08 9.27
C GLU A 265 34.87 1.05 7.74
N ASN A 266 33.85 0.51 7.07
CA ASN A 266 33.82 0.40 5.61
C ASN A 266 32.98 1.54 4.97
N SER A 267 31.90 1.98 5.62
CA SER A 267 30.99 2.99 5.09
C SER A 267 31.40 4.43 5.44
N GLY A 268 32.22 4.60 6.45
CA GLY A 268 32.59 5.91 6.98
C GLY A 268 31.54 6.54 7.87
N ASP A 269 31.95 7.55 8.66
CA ASP A 269 31.10 8.17 9.71
C ASP A 269 29.80 8.76 9.15
N ASP A 270 29.87 9.48 8.02
CA ASP A 270 28.73 10.21 7.44
C ASP A 270 27.67 9.24 6.89
N VAL A 271 28.09 8.31 6.04
CA VAL A 271 27.18 7.32 5.41
C VAL A 271 26.54 6.45 6.49
N TYR A 272 27.33 5.99 7.46
CA TYR A 272 26.84 5.19 8.57
C TYR A 272 25.79 5.93 9.38
N ARG A 273 26.07 7.16 9.81
CA ARG A 273 25.13 8.00 10.56
C ARG A 273 23.83 8.21 9.78
N ILE A 274 23.94 8.65 8.53
CA ILE A 274 22.77 8.95 7.69
C ILE A 274 21.89 7.71 7.59
N ALA A 275 22.46 6.55 7.23
CA ALA A 275 21.70 5.32 7.03
C ALA A 275 21.07 4.79 8.32
N THR A 276 21.84 4.77 9.44
CA THR A 276 21.34 4.22 10.71
C THR A 276 20.27 5.10 11.37
N GLU A 277 20.23 6.39 11.05
CA GLU A 277 19.22 7.33 11.50
C GLU A 277 18.06 7.49 10.51
N LEU A 278 18.04 6.77 9.38
CA LEU A 278 16.91 6.80 8.45
C LEU A 278 15.62 6.39 9.16
N PRO A 279 14.58 7.22 9.08
CA PRO A 279 13.32 6.93 9.76
C PRO A 279 12.50 5.91 9.00
N TYR A 280 11.85 5.03 9.75
CA TYR A 280 10.85 4.09 9.27
C TYR A 280 9.59 4.20 10.12
N ARG A 281 8.50 3.75 9.57
CA ARG A 281 7.26 3.56 10.31
C ARG A 281 6.92 2.09 10.34
N ASP A 282 6.61 1.59 11.51
CA ASP A 282 6.16 0.24 11.77
C ASP A 282 4.63 0.20 11.81
N PHE A 283 4.05 -0.97 11.78
CA PHE A 283 2.64 -1.12 12.09
C PHE A 283 2.33 -2.46 12.74
N ILE A 284 1.23 -2.47 13.48
CA ILE A 284 0.62 -3.67 14.02
C ILE A 284 -0.65 -3.94 13.22
N THR A 285 -0.87 -5.18 12.81
CA THR A 285 -2.14 -5.61 12.24
C THR A 285 -2.78 -6.65 13.14
N VAL A 286 -4.04 -6.40 13.52
CA VAL A 286 -4.85 -7.30 14.34
C VAL A 286 -5.88 -7.94 13.44
N GLY A 287 -5.86 -9.26 13.31
CA GLY A 287 -6.90 -10.04 12.66
C GLY A 287 -8.00 -10.40 13.66
N LEU A 288 -9.25 -10.12 13.32
CA LEU A 288 -10.40 -10.50 14.14
C LEU A 288 -11.41 -11.28 13.28
N LEU A 289 -11.75 -12.49 13.72
CA LEU A 289 -12.87 -13.25 13.19
C LEU A 289 -14.13 -12.86 13.96
N LEU A 290 -15.14 -12.40 13.23
CA LEU A 290 -16.39 -11.89 13.80
C LEU A 290 -17.56 -12.74 13.36
N ASP A 291 -18.57 -12.86 14.23
CA ASP A 291 -19.88 -13.43 13.86
C ASP A 291 -20.65 -12.51 12.91
N LYS A 292 -20.54 -11.19 13.09
CA LYS A 292 -21.24 -10.17 12.28
C LYS A 292 -20.64 -8.78 12.46
N LEU A 293 -21.00 -7.88 11.53
CA LEU A 293 -20.80 -6.45 11.69
C LEU A 293 -22.10 -5.76 12.15
N LYS A 294 -21.99 -4.78 13.04
CA LYS A 294 -23.09 -3.85 13.38
C LYS A 294 -23.39 -2.92 12.23
N VAL A 295 -22.36 -2.41 11.58
CA VAL A 295 -22.49 -1.51 10.45
C VAL A 295 -23.12 -2.21 9.27
N LYS A 296 -24.23 -1.66 8.74
CA LYS A 296 -25.01 -2.25 7.66
C LYS A 296 -24.61 -1.74 6.29
N ASN A 297 -24.72 -2.59 5.29
CA ASN A 297 -24.55 -2.22 3.89
C ASN A 297 -25.72 -1.32 3.45
N LYS A 298 -25.42 -0.04 3.18
CA LYS A 298 -26.36 0.95 2.67
C LYS A 298 -26.09 1.28 1.20
N THR A 299 -25.33 0.44 0.52
CA THR A 299 -25.01 0.59 -0.91
C THR A 299 -25.94 -0.30 -1.75
N LYS A 300 -25.82 -0.21 -3.07
CA LYS A 300 -26.51 -1.12 -4.01
C LYS A 300 -25.71 -2.38 -4.30
N ILE A 301 -24.47 -2.48 -3.79
CA ILE A 301 -23.58 -3.60 -4.02
C ILE A 301 -23.98 -4.72 -3.04
N LYS A 302 -24.38 -5.86 -3.59
CA LYS A 302 -24.71 -7.04 -2.81
C LYS A 302 -23.41 -7.69 -2.28
N THR A 303 -23.44 -8.15 -1.05
CA THR A 303 -22.33 -8.88 -0.39
C THR A 303 -22.88 -10.08 0.37
N LEU A 304 -22.07 -11.08 0.62
CA LEU A 304 -22.42 -12.14 1.56
C LEU A 304 -22.64 -11.54 2.95
N ASN A 305 -23.58 -12.06 3.72
CA ASN A 305 -23.96 -11.56 5.06
C ASN A 305 -24.35 -10.09 5.15
N ASP A 306 -24.70 -9.46 4.03
CA ASP A 306 -25.02 -8.01 3.97
C ASP A 306 -23.97 -7.11 4.63
N ILE A 307 -22.69 -7.55 4.60
CA ILE A 307 -21.58 -6.75 5.11
C ILE A 307 -21.31 -5.54 4.21
N VAL A 308 -20.69 -4.50 4.75
CA VAL A 308 -20.26 -3.36 3.92
C VAL A 308 -19.29 -3.85 2.82
N PRO A 309 -19.46 -3.37 1.57
CA PRO A 309 -18.72 -3.91 0.42
C PRO A 309 -17.31 -3.36 0.25
N ASP A 310 -16.81 -2.68 1.27
CA ASP A 310 -15.47 -2.10 1.23
C ASP A 310 -14.40 -3.18 1.36
N CYS A 311 -13.38 -3.11 0.49
CA CYS A 311 -12.16 -3.91 0.67
C CYS A 311 -11.38 -3.37 1.86
N TRP A 312 -11.25 -2.02 1.94
CA TRP A 312 -10.72 -1.38 3.13
C TRP A 312 -11.39 -0.04 3.41
N ILE A 313 -11.31 0.36 4.70
CA ILE A 313 -11.91 1.58 5.21
C ILE A 313 -10.82 2.37 5.94
N TYR A 314 -10.64 3.65 5.58
CA TYR A 314 -9.78 4.57 6.32
C TYR A 314 -10.52 5.11 7.53
N VAL A 315 -9.89 5.09 8.71
CA VAL A 315 -10.48 5.59 9.97
C VAL A 315 -9.83 6.91 10.35
N GLN A 316 -10.57 7.99 10.18
CA GLN A 316 -10.08 9.35 10.44
C GLN A 316 -10.59 9.97 11.76
N ASP A 317 -11.43 9.24 12.50
CA ASP A 317 -11.86 9.69 13.80
C ASP A 317 -10.66 9.83 14.76
N ARG A 318 -10.56 10.98 15.43
CA ARG A 318 -9.41 11.36 16.29
C ARG A 318 -9.32 10.58 17.58
N ASP A 319 -10.45 10.13 18.08
CA ASP A 319 -10.60 9.48 19.38
C ASP A 319 -10.29 7.98 19.35
N VAL A 320 -9.82 7.47 18.22
CA VAL A 320 -9.31 6.10 18.04
C VAL A 320 -7.92 6.10 17.40
N LYS A 321 -7.12 5.11 17.74
CA LYS A 321 -5.79 4.90 17.14
C LYS A 321 -5.84 4.10 15.85
N LEU A 322 -6.91 3.33 15.65
CA LEU A 322 -7.14 2.56 14.45
C LEU A 322 -7.00 3.42 13.18
N GLY A 323 -6.15 3.01 12.26
CA GLY A 323 -5.89 3.72 11.01
C GLY A 323 -6.71 3.21 9.84
N ARG A 324 -6.79 1.87 9.69
CA ARG A 324 -7.51 1.22 8.58
C ARG A 324 -8.16 -0.07 9.03
N ILE A 325 -9.28 -0.41 8.39
CA ILE A 325 -9.95 -1.70 8.51
C ILE A 325 -9.92 -2.36 7.14
N GLN A 326 -9.51 -3.60 7.06
CA GLN A 326 -9.65 -4.45 5.89
C GLN A 326 -10.76 -5.47 6.14
N ILE A 327 -11.55 -5.78 5.10
CA ILE A 327 -12.60 -6.79 5.16
C ILE A 327 -12.23 -7.86 4.14
N PHE A 328 -11.58 -8.93 4.61
CA PHE A 328 -10.98 -9.94 3.74
C PHE A 328 -12.01 -10.71 2.91
N ASN A 329 -13.24 -10.87 3.37
CA ASN A 329 -14.35 -11.43 2.58
C ASN A 329 -14.52 -10.72 1.23
N ASN A 330 -14.30 -9.41 1.17
CA ASN A 330 -14.45 -8.61 -0.04
C ASN A 330 -13.21 -8.67 -0.95
N TRP A 331 -12.02 -8.99 -0.40
CA TRP A 331 -10.82 -9.23 -1.18
C TRP A 331 -10.88 -10.60 -1.86
N SER A 332 -11.16 -11.65 -1.09
CA SER A 332 -11.41 -12.99 -1.58
C SER A 332 -12.27 -13.77 -0.58
N PRO A 333 -13.38 -14.38 -1.01
CA PRO A 333 -14.19 -15.23 -0.12
C PRO A 333 -13.40 -16.44 0.39
N TYR A 334 -12.37 -16.86 -0.33
CA TYR A 334 -11.55 -18.04 0.03
C TYR A 334 -10.46 -17.73 1.07
N MET A 335 -10.35 -16.49 1.51
CA MET A 335 -9.52 -16.12 2.66
C MET A 335 -10.24 -16.34 4.00
N VAL A 336 -11.51 -16.67 3.97
CA VAL A 336 -12.36 -16.86 5.15
C VAL A 336 -12.92 -18.27 5.13
N ASP A 337 -12.67 -19.02 6.18
CA ASP A 337 -13.07 -20.44 6.29
C ASP A 337 -14.60 -20.63 6.10
N ASP A 338 -15.40 -19.76 6.72
CA ASP A 338 -16.86 -19.74 6.60
C ASP A 338 -17.32 -18.34 6.16
N CYS A 339 -17.09 -18.02 4.87
CA CYS A 339 -17.36 -16.68 4.33
C CYS A 339 -18.86 -16.32 4.26
N GLU A 340 -19.76 -17.30 4.37
CA GLU A 340 -21.22 -17.09 4.36
C GLU A 340 -21.76 -16.66 5.72
N HIS A 341 -21.10 -16.99 6.82
CA HIS A 341 -21.61 -16.73 8.16
C HIS A 341 -20.64 -15.92 9.04
N LYS A 342 -19.38 -15.78 8.65
CA LYS A 342 -18.35 -15.09 9.43
C LYS A 342 -17.70 -13.95 8.64
N VAL A 343 -17.15 -13.00 9.36
CA VAL A 343 -16.43 -11.86 8.80
C VAL A 343 -15.01 -11.85 9.35
N TRP A 344 -14.03 -11.92 8.46
CA TRP A 344 -12.61 -11.83 8.80
C TRP A 344 -12.09 -10.44 8.45
N ILE A 345 -11.62 -9.69 9.45
CA ILE A 345 -11.14 -8.33 9.28
C ILE A 345 -9.71 -8.15 9.77
N GLY A 346 -8.99 -7.23 9.14
CA GLY A 346 -7.68 -6.79 9.57
C GLY A 346 -7.70 -5.32 10.02
N LEU A 347 -7.10 -5.04 11.17
CA LEU A 347 -7.05 -3.71 11.78
C LEU A 347 -5.61 -3.23 11.79
N GLU A 348 -5.33 -2.09 11.17
CA GLU A 348 -3.98 -1.55 11.06
C GLU A 348 -3.76 -0.37 12.00
N TYR A 349 -2.71 -0.48 12.82
CA TYR A 349 -2.26 0.52 13.77
C TYR A 349 -0.83 0.93 13.44
N PHE A 350 -0.63 2.20 13.14
CA PHE A 350 0.70 2.73 12.82
C PHE A 350 1.44 3.13 14.10
N CYS A 351 2.63 2.61 14.25
CA CYS A 351 3.43 2.77 15.46
C CYS A 351 4.93 2.86 15.12
N SER A 352 5.75 2.96 16.12
CA SER A 352 7.20 2.82 16.02
C SER A 352 7.68 1.78 17.01
N GLU A 353 8.71 1.03 16.65
CA GLU A 353 9.36 0.08 17.57
C GLU A 353 9.72 0.78 18.90
N GLY A 354 9.31 0.19 19.99
CA GLY A 354 9.55 0.72 21.35
C GLY A 354 8.51 1.70 21.88
N ASP A 355 7.51 2.11 21.07
CA ASP A 355 6.40 2.93 21.60
C ASP A 355 5.40 2.08 22.42
N LYS A 356 4.45 2.78 23.10
CA LYS A 356 3.47 2.11 23.97
C LYS A 356 2.56 1.11 23.25
N MET A 357 2.26 1.35 21.97
CA MET A 357 1.45 0.41 21.21
C MET A 357 2.27 -0.82 20.83
N TRP A 358 3.52 -0.61 20.43
CA TRP A 358 4.45 -1.68 20.05
C TRP A 358 4.78 -2.62 21.20
N THR A 359 4.96 -2.07 22.41
CA THR A 359 5.37 -2.82 23.61
C THR A 359 4.21 -3.37 24.44
N ALA A 360 2.97 -3.06 24.06
CA ALA A 360 1.80 -3.59 24.74
C ALA A 360 1.71 -5.12 24.60
N PRO A 361 1.30 -5.87 25.63
CA PRO A 361 0.99 -7.29 25.51
C PRO A 361 -0.06 -7.55 24.42
N ASP A 362 0.15 -8.59 23.62
CA ASP A 362 -0.69 -8.90 22.46
C ASP A 362 -2.16 -9.06 22.80
N ASP A 363 -2.48 -9.74 23.89
CA ASP A 363 -3.85 -9.96 24.34
C ASP A 363 -4.53 -8.66 24.82
N GLU A 364 -3.79 -7.76 25.45
CA GLU A 364 -4.29 -6.44 25.83
C GLU A 364 -4.53 -5.57 24.59
N PHE A 365 -3.63 -5.64 23.61
CA PHE A 365 -3.76 -4.89 22.37
C PHE A 365 -4.94 -5.37 21.52
N ILE A 366 -5.18 -6.69 21.46
CA ILE A 366 -6.35 -7.26 20.79
C ILE A 366 -7.66 -6.78 21.43
N LYS A 367 -7.74 -6.76 22.76
CA LYS A 367 -8.91 -6.22 23.48
C LYS A 367 -9.09 -4.72 23.21
N PHE A 368 -8.01 -3.96 23.25
CA PHE A 368 -8.02 -2.55 22.88
C PHE A 368 -8.56 -2.34 21.46
N ALA A 369 -8.11 -3.15 20.49
CA ALA A 369 -8.54 -3.08 19.10
C ALA A 369 -10.04 -3.40 18.94
N ALA A 370 -10.56 -4.41 19.63
CA ALA A 370 -11.98 -4.74 19.66
C ALA A 370 -12.81 -3.61 20.29
N ALA A 371 -12.36 -3.02 21.40
CA ALA A 371 -13.01 -1.88 22.04
C ALA A 371 -13.08 -0.65 21.11
N GLU A 372 -12.05 -0.38 20.31
CA GLU A 372 -12.09 0.70 19.32
C GLU A 372 -13.13 0.44 18.22
N LEU A 373 -13.33 -0.80 17.77
CA LEU A 373 -14.40 -1.15 16.82
C LEU A 373 -15.80 -0.91 17.41
N VAL A 374 -16.01 -1.26 18.67
CA VAL A 374 -17.27 -0.93 19.40
C VAL A 374 -17.45 0.58 19.44
N LYS A 375 -16.42 1.32 19.81
CA LYS A 375 -16.44 2.78 19.93
C LYS A 375 -16.79 3.48 18.62
N ILE A 376 -16.32 2.99 17.48
CA ILE A 376 -16.66 3.55 16.17
C ILE A 376 -17.92 2.94 15.55
N GLY A 377 -18.55 1.98 16.22
CA GLY A 377 -19.82 1.38 15.83
C GLY A 377 -19.71 0.36 14.68
N VAL A 378 -18.55 -0.26 14.51
CA VAL A 378 -18.33 -1.32 13.50
C VAL A 378 -18.87 -2.66 14.00
N ILE A 379 -18.68 -2.97 15.29
CA ILE A 379 -19.27 -4.12 15.98
C ILE A 379 -20.17 -3.67 17.13
N GLU A 380 -21.02 -4.53 17.65
CA GLU A 380 -21.96 -4.23 18.74
C GLU A 380 -21.26 -4.29 20.10
N SER A 381 -20.52 -5.36 20.33
CA SER A 381 -19.76 -5.63 21.56
C SER A 381 -18.51 -6.43 21.24
N GLU A 382 -17.60 -6.55 22.20
CA GLU A 382 -16.41 -7.41 22.08
C GLU A 382 -16.76 -8.90 21.99
N GLU A 383 -17.95 -9.31 22.41
CA GLU A 383 -18.48 -10.68 22.29
C GLU A 383 -18.68 -11.11 20.83
N ASN A 384 -18.73 -10.16 19.89
CA ASN A 384 -18.75 -10.50 18.45
C ASN A 384 -17.43 -11.09 17.94
N VAL A 385 -16.33 -11.02 18.71
CA VAL A 385 -15.03 -11.57 18.35
C VAL A 385 -15.01 -13.07 18.68
N LEU A 386 -14.89 -13.90 17.66
CA LEU A 386 -14.83 -15.36 17.78
C LEU A 386 -13.41 -15.88 17.90
N ASP A 387 -12.47 -15.22 17.21
CA ASP A 387 -11.05 -15.58 17.17
C ASP A 387 -10.21 -14.35 16.80
N SER A 388 -8.90 -14.38 17.12
CA SER A 388 -8.03 -13.23 16.90
C SER A 388 -6.58 -13.63 16.71
N THR A 389 -5.85 -12.80 15.95
CA THR A 389 -4.39 -12.89 15.80
C THR A 389 -3.79 -11.49 15.71
N ILE A 390 -2.49 -11.36 15.96
CA ILE A 390 -1.77 -10.09 15.87
C ILE A 390 -0.41 -10.31 15.22
N ILE A 391 0.02 -9.36 14.39
CA ILE A 391 1.30 -9.38 13.71
C ILE A 391 1.94 -8.00 13.83
N HIS A 392 3.21 -7.96 14.27
CA HIS A 392 4.04 -6.78 14.32
C HIS A 392 4.92 -6.71 13.07
N VAL A 393 4.86 -5.62 12.32
CA VAL A 393 5.60 -5.43 11.07
C VAL A 393 6.58 -4.28 11.24
N LYS A 394 7.86 -4.61 11.31
CA LYS A 394 8.96 -3.64 11.41
C LYS A 394 9.26 -3.03 10.04
N LYS A 395 9.66 -1.75 10.05
CA LYS A 395 10.17 -1.02 8.87
C LYS A 395 9.26 -1.11 7.65
N ALA A 396 7.95 -1.08 7.89
CA ALA A 396 6.95 -1.24 6.85
C ALA A 396 6.93 -0.07 5.86
N TYR A 397 7.22 1.14 6.34
CA TYR A 397 7.17 2.37 5.55
C TYR A 397 8.46 3.17 5.71
N PRO A 398 9.30 3.29 4.67
CA PRO A 398 10.39 4.25 4.64
C PRO A 398 9.82 5.67 4.72
N ALA A 399 10.36 6.51 5.60
CA ALA A 399 9.86 7.85 5.84
C ALA A 399 10.80 8.92 5.26
N TYR A 400 10.24 10.07 4.83
CA TYR A 400 10.93 11.10 4.06
C TYR A 400 11.13 12.37 4.91
N PHE A 401 11.76 12.17 6.07
CA PHE A 401 12.16 13.26 6.97
C PHE A 401 13.48 12.89 7.68
N GLY A 402 13.98 13.75 8.56
CA GLY A 402 15.24 13.51 9.26
C GLY A 402 16.42 13.41 8.29
N THR A 403 17.26 12.39 8.47
CA THR A 403 18.47 12.17 7.65
C THR A 403 18.18 11.82 6.20
N TYR A 404 16.92 11.57 5.82
CA TYR A 404 16.54 11.33 4.43
C TYR A 404 16.94 12.48 3.48
N ALA A 405 17.04 13.71 3.98
CA ALA A 405 17.52 14.84 3.18
C ALA A 405 18.95 14.66 2.65
N GLU A 406 19.74 13.79 3.28
CA GLU A 406 21.13 13.48 2.91
C GLU A 406 21.25 12.08 2.24
N PHE A 407 20.12 11.42 1.91
CA PHE A 407 20.09 10.03 1.44
C PHE A 407 20.93 9.77 0.18
N ASP A 408 21.09 10.77 -0.69
CA ASP A 408 21.91 10.63 -1.91
C ASP A 408 23.35 10.20 -1.59
N LYS A 409 23.93 10.60 -0.45
CA LYS A 409 25.27 10.13 -0.03
C LYS A 409 25.30 8.61 0.20
N VAL A 410 24.26 8.06 0.79
CA VAL A 410 24.13 6.61 1.03
C VAL A 410 23.93 5.86 -0.28
N LYS A 411 23.09 6.40 -1.16
CA LYS A 411 22.86 5.85 -2.50
C LYS A 411 24.15 5.81 -3.31
N ASP A 412 24.92 6.91 -3.33
CA ASP A 412 26.18 7.00 -4.06
C ASP A 412 27.23 6.01 -3.52
N TYR A 413 27.29 5.84 -2.19
CA TYR A 413 28.14 4.84 -1.57
C TYR A 413 27.76 3.42 -2.00
N LEU A 414 26.47 3.05 -1.95
CA LEU A 414 25.97 1.72 -2.34
C LEU A 414 26.18 1.48 -3.85
N ASN A 415 26.07 2.50 -4.68
CA ASN A 415 26.35 2.41 -6.12
C ASN A 415 27.84 2.19 -6.44
N GLY A 416 28.73 2.53 -5.51
CA GLY A 416 30.17 2.28 -5.62
C GLY A 416 30.54 0.78 -5.65
N PHE A 417 29.68 -0.11 -5.15
CA PHE A 417 29.91 -1.56 -5.25
C PHE A 417 29.55 -2.07 -6.64
N SER A 418 30.52 -2.68 -7.33
CA SER A 418 30.34 -3.17 -8.70
C SER A 418 29.42 -4.38 -8.82
N ASN A 419 29.19 -5.12 -7.73
CA ASN A 419 28.41 -6.36 -7.68
C ASN A 419 27.21 -6.33 -6.71
N LEU A 420 26.72 -5.12 -6.32
CA LEU A 420 25.56 -4.96 -5.45
C LEU A 420 24.44 -4.21 -6.16
N TRP A 421 23.22 -4.72 -6.12
CA TRP A 421 21.99 -4.06 -6.57
C TRP A 421 21.01 -3.95 -5.40
N CYS A 422 20.56 -2.73 -5.10
CA CYS A 422 19.57 -2.48 -4.06
C CYS A 422 18.18 -2.35 -4.70
N VAL A 423 17.24 -3.23 -4.35
CA VAL A 423 15.93 -3.35 -4.97
C VAL A 423 14.78 -3.25 -3.97
N GLY A 424 13.60 -2.93 -4.47
CA GLY A 424 12.38 -2.92 -3.68
C GLY A 424 12.24 -1.73 -2.73
N ARG A 425 11.17 -1.73 -1.96
CA ARG A 425 10.80 -0.62 -1.06
C ARG A 425 11.89 -0.27 -0.06
N ASN A 426 12.37 -1.26 0.65
CA ASN A 426 13.31 -1.07 1.75
C ASN A 426 14.77 -0.99 1.27
N GLY A 427 15.13 -1.73 0.22
CA GLY A 427 16.47 -1.68 -0.37
C GLY A 427 16.79 -0.34 -1.04
N GLN A 428 15.76 0.41 -1.44
CA GLN A 428 15.92 1.76 -2.01
C GLN A 428 15.45 2.87 -1.07
N HIS A 429 15.01 2.56 0.14
CA HIS A 429 14.36 3.50 1.06
C HIS A 429 13.30 4.36 0.35
N ARG A 430 12.48 3.72 -0.49
CA ARG A 430 11.48 4.40 -1.33
C ARG A 430 10.11 3.75 -1.15
N TYR A 431 9.06 4.57 -1.08
CA TYR A 431 7.70 4.08 -0.95
C TYR A 431 7.21 3.45 -2.26
N ASN A 432 7.72 2.26 -2.57
CA ASN A 432 7.32 1.47 -3.71
C ASN A 432 6.05 0.67 -3.41
N ASN A 433 5.15 0.57 -4.38
CA ASN A 433 4.14 -0.47 -4.40
C ASN A 433 4.77 -1.79 -4.84
N MET A 434 3.98 -2.86 -4.84
CA MET A 434 4.42 -4.21 -5.18
C MET A 434 4.99 -4.30 -6.61
N ASP A 435 4.31 -3.69 -7.57
CA ASP A 435 4.75 -3.59 -8.97
C ASP A 435 6.09 -2.88 -9.12
N HIS A 436 6.26 -1.71 -8.48
CA HIS A 436 7.53 -0.99 -8.51
C HIS A 436 8.68 -1.82 -7.90
N SER A 437 8.42 -2.56 -6.82
CA SER A 437 9.41 -3.45 -6.20
C SER A 437 9.82 -4.56 -7.16
N MET A 438 8.88 -5.13 -7.92
CA MET A 438 9.16 -6.12 -8.96
C MET A 438 9.93 -5.52 -10.13
N VAL A 439 9.54 -4.31 -10.59
CA VAL A 439 10.27 -3.62 -11.68
C VAL A 439 11.72 -3.34 -11.29
N THR A 440 12.00 -2.90 -10.05
CA THR A 440 13.39 -2.72 -9.60
C THR A 440 14.19 -4.02 -9.68
N SER A 441 13.58 -5.16 -9.36
CA SER A 441 14.23 -6.46 -9.44
C SER A 441 14.44 -6.90 -10.90
N MET A 442 13.48 -6.61 -11.79
CA MET A 442 13.62 -6.90 -13.23
C MET A 442 14.75 -6.06 -13.85
N VAL A 443 14.81 -4.77 -13.53
CA VAL A 443 15.90 -3.90 -14.01
C VAL A 443 17.25 -4.39 -13.49
N ALA A 444 17.35 -4.74 -12.21
CA ALA A 444 18.59 -5.29 -11.66
C ALA A 444 19.03 -6.59 -12.38
N CYS A 445 18.09 -7.48 -12.69
CA CYS A 445 18.39 -8.68 -13.46
C CYS A 445 18.86 -8.35 -14.89
N ASP A 446 18.19 -7.41 -15.57
CA ASP A 446 18.57 -6.96 -16.91
C ASP A 446 19.97 -6.33 -16.92
N GLU A 447 20.28 -5.49 -15.92
CA GLU A 447 21.63 -4.90 -15.76
C GLU A 447 22.70 -5.98 -15.53
N ILE A 448 22.46 -6.96 -14.65
CA ILE A 448 23.37 -8.07 -14.38
C ILE A 448 23.61 -8.92 -15.64
N ILE A 449 22.55 -9.31 -16.34
CA ILE A 449 22.63 -10.17 -17.54
C ILE A 449 23.39 -9.49 -18.66
N ASN A 450 23.22 -8.18 -18.83
CA ASN A 450 23.85 -7.40 -19.88
C ASN A 450 25.22 -6.79 -19.47
N GLY A 451 25.69 -7.05 -18.24
CA GLY A 451 26.96 -6.52 -17.73
C GLY A 451 26.96 -5.00 -17.52
N ILE A 452 25.79 -4.40 -17.28
CA ILE A 452 25.61 -2.98 -17.05
C ILE A 452 25.94 -2.67 -15.59
N THR A 453 26.88 -1.78 -15.36
CA THR A 453 27.28 -1.35 -13.99
C THR A 453 26.68 -0.01 -13.58
N ASP A 454 26.18 0.78 -14.51
CA ASP A 454 25.41 2.00 -14.23
C ASP A 454 24.01 1.64 -13.74
N LYS A 455 23.71 2.02 -12.52
CA LYS A 455 22.44 1.74 -11.82
C LYS A 455 21.45 2.91 -11.88
N THR A 456 21.65 3.85 -12.78
CA THR A 456 20.79 5.03 -12.92
C THR A 456 19.35 4.63 -13.24
N GLU A 457 19.14 3.66 -14.12
CA GLU A 457 17.82 3.14 -14.48
C GLU A 457 17.14 2.47 -13.26
N LEU A 458 17.87 1.64 -12.52
CA LEU A 458 17.39 1.00 -11.29
C LEU A 458 16.85 2.02 -10.29
N TRP A 459 17.56 3.12 -10.07
CA TRP A 459 17.14 4.16 -9.12
C TRP A 459 16.08 5.11 -9.69
N SER A 460 15.82 5.09 -11.00
CA SER A 460 14.78 5.91 -11.63
C SER A 460 13.39 5.33 -11.49
N VAL A 461 13.25 4.06 -11.16
CA VAL A 461 11.95 3.40 -10.96
C VAL A 461 11.12 4.16 -9.92
N ASN A 462 9.86 4.49 -10.27
CA ASN A 462 8.94 5.25 -9.41
C ASN A 462 9.43 6.66 -9.03
N THR A 463 10.19 7.32 -9.93
CA THR A 463 10.58 8.74 -9.78
C THR A 463 9.65 9.67 -10.54
N GLU A 464 8.73 9.16 -11.34
CA GLU A 464 7.79 9.94 -12.13
C GLU A 464 6.99 10.89 -11.24
N LYS A 465 6.94 12.17 -11.63
CA LYS A 465 6.18 13.20 -10.90
C LYS A 465 4.66 12.99 -10.99
N GLU A 466 4.20 12.16 -11.92
CA GLU A 466 2.77 11.86 -12.13
C GLU A 466 2.56 10.35 -12.35
N TYR A 467 2.11 9.65 -11.32
CA TYR A 467 1.61 8.28 -11.43
C TYR A 467 0.10 8.33 -11.62
N HIS A 468 -0.35 8.19 -12.86
CA HIS A 468 -1.78 8.03 -13.15
C HIS A 468 -2.11 6.54 -13.19
N GLU A 469 -3.06 6.10 -12.39
CA GLU A 469 -3.67 4.77 -12.50
C GLU A 469 -4.61 4.71 -13.74
N ILE A 470 -4.09 5.03 -14.96
CA ILE A 470 -4.83 5.03 -16.24
C ILE A 470 -4.19 3.99 -17.16
N LYS A 471 -4.99 3.23 -17.90
CA LYS A 471 -4.48 2.28 -18.91
C LYS A 471 -3.84 3.01 -20.10
N ALA A 472 -2.78 2.45 -20.66
CA ALA A 472 -2.02 2.99 -21.80
C ALA A 472 -2.84 3.32 -23.06
N ASP A 473 -4.05 2.76 -23.21
CA ASP A 473 -4.94 3.05 -24.32
C ASP A 473 -5.54 4.47 -24.27
N ASP A 474 -5.51 5.12 -23.10
CA ASP A 474 -6.01 6.48 -22.93
C ASP A 474 -4.93 7.56 -23.17
N GLU A 475 -3.64 7.20 -23.21
CA GLU A 475 -2.55 8.15 -23.48
C GLU A 475 -2.47 8.51 -24.99
N LYS A 476 -2.78 7.58 -25.88
CA LYS A 476 -2.75 7.85 -27.33
C LYS A 476 -3.79 8.87 -27.81
N SER A 477 -4.88 9.05 -27.05
CA SER A 477 -5.88 10.09 -27.37
C SER A 477 -5.55 11.46 -26.81
N GLY A 478 -4.63 11.57 -25.85
CA GLY A 478 -4.21 12.84 -25.24
C GLY A 478 -3.06 13.54 -25.97
N ASP A 479 -2.22 12.77 -26.67
CA ASP A 479 -1.09 13.33 -27.43
C ASP A 479 -1.50 13.83 -28.84
N GLU A 480 -2.59 13.30 -29.40
CA GLU A 480 -3.15 13.82 -30.65
C GLU A 480 -3.83 15.18 -30.48
N GLU A 481 -4.38 15.50 -29.29
CA GLU A 481 -4.93 16.83 -28.99
C GLU A 481 -3.86 17.91 -28.71
N LYS A 482 -2.64 17.50 -28.29
CA LYS A 482 -1.54 18.45 -28.05
C LYS A 482 -0.74 18.83 -29.30
N GLN A 483 -0.95 18.15 -30.42
CA GLN A 483 -0.35 18.50 -31.71
C GLN A 483 -1.29 19.32 -32.62
N ALA A 484 -2.51 19.60 -32.14
CA ALA A 484 -3.52 20.36 -32.88
C ALA A 484 -3.79 21.77 -32.30
N GLU A 485 -3.05 22.20 -31.27
CA GLU A 485 -2.95 23.58 -30.80
C GLU A 485 -1.51 24.11 -31.06
#